data_e3d9961ca1c582ad2b73b0e6c913663b
#
_entry.id   e3d9961ca1c582ad2b73b0e6c913663b
#
_cell.length_a   1.000
_cell.length_b   1.000
_cell.length_c   1.000
_cell.angle_alpha   90.00
_cell.angle_beta   90.00
_cell.angle_gamma   90.00
#
_symmetry.space_group_name_H-M   'P 1'
#
loop_
_entity.id
_entity.type
_entity.pdbx_description
1 polymer ?
#
loop_
_entity_poly.entity_id
_entity_poly.type
_entity_poly.pdbx_seq_one_letter_code
_entity_poly.pdbx_strand_id
1 'polypeptide(L)'
;MSLGTHMEAVETHYDKKANSYESLRQSLFFRAYDAITWRYLEPYVPSSPSSLVLDAGGGTGRWAIPMAKKGCKVILLDISEKMLNVARQRVEAEGLQDRIDIRKADMRHLDYPNDTFDLVFSDHTLFLFEQPNQLVSELVRVLKKGAPIVVSAQNRLVQTLAHLPDDPTANPEIVQKALKVLRKQEHSMLSQEPLIKIHSITPQEFHDLLKSNGLVVEKIVCKIATMPLRFAPQFIMKTDNPEEILSDILRLEVEFSEQPDAAALGGHLQAIARKE
;
A
#
# COMPACT_ATOMS: atom_id res chain seq x y z
N MET A 1 -3.65 -24.09 -0.76
CA MET A 1 -2.81 -23.78 -1.95
C MET A 1 -1.36 -23.72 -1.50
N SER A 2 -0.42 -24.22 -2.31
CA SER A 2 1.02 -24.00 -2.01
C SER A 2 1.35 -22.50 -2.13
N LEU A 3 2.37 -22.01 -1.43
CA LEU A 3 2.82 -20.62 -1.47
C LEU A 3 3.16 -20.15 -2.91
N GLY A 4 3.61 -21.07 -3.80
CA GLY A 4 3.87 -20.79 -5.20
C GLY A 4 2.60 -20.43 -5.98
N THR A 5 1.54 -21.20 -5.80
CA THR A 5 0.26 -21.00 -6.50
C THR A 5 -0.46 -19.71 -6.11
N HIS A 6 -0.24 -19.19 -4.90
CA HIS A 6 -0.83 -17.92 -4.46
C HIS A 6 -0.17 -16.73 -5.17
N MET A 7 1.16 -16.68 -5.26
CA MET A 7 1.87 -15.59 -5.93
C MET A 7 1.67 -15.58 -7.44
N GLU A 8 1.53 -16.76 -8.07
CA GLU A 8 1.11 -16.87 -9.48
C GLU A 8 -0.30 -16.30 -9.71
N ALA A 9 -1.21 -16.50 -8.75
CA ALA A 9 -2.54 -15.90 -8.79
C ALA A 9 -2.48 -14.36 -8.68
N VAL A 10 -1.63 -13.84 -7.78
CA VAL A 10 -1.39 -12.39 -7.63
C VAL A 10 -0.81 -11.80 -8.93
N GLU A 11 0.25 -12.41 -9.48
CA GLU A 11 0.84 -12.00 -10.77
C GLU A 11 -0.21 -11.95 -11.87
N THR A 12 -0.98 -13.03 -12.04
CA THR A 12 -2.05 -13.12 -13.05
C THR A 12 -3.10 -12.03 -12.89
N HIS A 13 -3.49 -11.71 -11.65
CA HIS A 13 -4.47 -10.67 -11.36
C HIS A 13 -3.97 -9.29 -11.78
N TYR A 14 -2.74 -8.93 -11.39
CA TYR A 14 -2.16 -7.63 -11.73
C TYR A 14 -1.79 -7.53 -13.21
N ASP A 15 -1.38 -8.63 -13.83
CA ASP A 15 -1.17 -8.69 -15.28
C ASP A 15 -2.45 -8.36 -16.06
N LYS A 16 -3.61 -8.84 -15.62
CA LYS A 16 -4.90 -8.52 -16.26
C LYS A 16 -5.28 -7.04 -16.08
N LYS A 17 -4.85 -6.41 -15.00
CA LYS A 17 -5.19 -5.03 -14.65
C LYS A 17 -4.21 -3.98 -15.19
N ALA A 18 -3.02 -4.37 -15.62
CA ALA A 18 -1.91 -3.45 -15.91
C ALA A 18 -2.32 -2.26 -16.80
N ASN A 19 -3.04 -2.52 -17.91
CA ASN A 19 -3.44 -1.48 -18.85
C ASN A 19 -4.52 -0.53 -18.33
N SER A 20 -5.35 -0.96 -17.38
CA SER A 20 -6.43 -0.15 -16.79
C SER A 20 -6.08 0.41 -15.41
N TYR A 21 -4.95 0.01 -14.83
CA TYR A 21 -4.59 0.34 -13.47
C TYR A 21 -4.51 1.85 -13.24
N GLU A 22 -3.84 2.57 -14.14
CA GLU A 22 -3.68 4.02 -14.01
C GLU A 22 -5.01 4.77 -14.18
N SER A 23 -5.93 4.30 -15.05
CA SER A 23 -7.24 4.91 -15.19
C SER A 23 -8.12 4.74 -13.93
N LEU A 24 -8.05 3.59 -13.28
CA LEU A 24 -8.72 3.36 -11.99
C LEU A 24 -8.21 4.33 -10.91
N ARG A 25 -6.91 4.66 -10.95
CA ARG A 25 -6.26 5.56 -9.99
C ARG A 25 -6.62 7.04 -10.19
N GLN A 26 -7.32 7.40 -11.27
CA GLN A 26 -7.81 8.78 -11.49
C GLN A 26 -9.06 9.12 -10.66
N SER A 27 -9.72 8.13 -10.04
CA SER A 27 -10.86 8.39 -9.18
C SER A 27 -10.47 9.27 -7.98
N LEU A 28 -11.41 10.06 -7.47
CA LEU A 28 -11.19 10.97 -6.35
C LEU A 28 -10.66 10.21 -5.12
N PHE A 29 -11.19 9.02 -4.86
CA PHE A 29 -10.72 8.14 -3.80
C PHE A 29 -9.21 7.84 -3.91
N PHE A 30 -8.76 7.40 -5.08
CA PHE A 30 -7.35 7.08 -5.27
C PHE A 30 -6.47 8.32 -5.34
N ARG A 31 -6.96 9.44 -5.84
CA ARG A 31 -6.22 10.72 -5.81
C ARG A 31 -6.01 11.19 -4.36
N ALA A 32 -7.04 11.08 -3.51
CA ALA A 32 -6.92 11.37 -2.08
C ALA A 32 -5.96 10.38 -1.38
N TYR A 33 -6.10 9.09 -1.66
CA TYR A 33 -5.20 8.06 -1.16
C TYR A 33 -3.73 8.35 -1.49
N ASP A 34 -3.45 8.69 -2.76
CA ASP A 34 -2.10 8.97 -3.23
C ASP A 34 -1.54 10.24 -2.59
N ALA A 35 -2.34 11.29 -2.46
CA ALA A 35 -1.89 12.54 -1.86
C ALA A 35 -1.53 12.36 -0.38
N ILE A 36 -2.32 11.60 0.39
CA ILE A 36 -2.01 11.27 1.79
C ILE A 36 -0.77 10.38 1.86
N THR A 37 -0.67 9.37 0.99
CA THR A 37 0.52 8.50 0.92
C THR A 37 1.78 9.33 0.70
N TRP A 38 1.76 10.24 -0.27
CA TRP A 38 2.90 11.10 -0.60
C TRP A 38 3.26 12.06 0.54
N ARG A 39 2.27 12.70 1.16
CA ARG A 39 2.51 13.61 2.29
C ARG A 39 3.34 12.97 3.40
N TYR A 40 3.06 11.71 3.72
CA TYR A 40 3.78 10.99 4.77
C TYR A 40 5.03 10.23 4.28
N LEU A 41 5.19 10.04 2.98
CA LEU A 41 6.39 9.46 2.37
C LEU A 41 7.46 10.52 2.07
N GLU A 42 7.04 11.66 1.49
CA GLU A 42 7.93 12.67 0.93
C GLU A 42 9.04 13.16 1.88
N PRO A 43 8.79 13.39 3.18
CA PRO A 43 9.84 13.83 4.12
C PRO A 43 10.99 12.84 4.30
N TYR A 44 10.78 11.58 3.97
CA TYR A 44 11.75 10.49 4.12
C TYR A 44 12.49 10.16 2.82
N VAL A 45 12.03 10.69 1.68
CA VAL A 45 12.67 10.46 0.38
C VAL A 45 13.97 11.26 0.30
N PRO A 46 15.13 10.60 0.16
CA PRO A 46 16.40 11.30 0.05
C PRO A 46 16.52 12.07 -1.28
N SER A 47 17.23 13.19 -1.26
CA SER A 47 17.49 14.01 -2.45
C SER A 47 18.88 13.81 -3.06
N SER A 48 19.72 12.97 -2.46
CA SER A 48 21.08 12.71 -2.94
C SER A 48 21.09 11.70 -4.09
N PRO A 49 21.84 11.96 -5.18
CA PRO A 49 21.98 10.99 -6.28
C PRO A 49 22.79 9.75 -5.90
N SER A 50 23.46 9.74 -4.74
CA SER A 50 24.11 8.55 -4.19
C SER A 50 23.19 7.70 -3.33
N SER A 51 22.03 8.20 -2.94
CA SER A 51 21.06 7.45 -2.15
C SER A 51 20.29 6.47 -3.02
N LEU A 52 20.05 5.28 -2.47
CA LEU A 52 19.33 4.19 -3.13
C LEU A 52 18.04 3.85 -2.37
N VAL A 53 16.93 3.93 -3.05
CA VAL A 53 15.59 3.66 -2.52
C VAL A 53 15.03 2.38 -3.13
N LEU A 54 14.35 1.56 -2.33
CA LEU A 54 13.59 0.41 -2.80
C LEU A 54 12.10 0.75 -2.83
N ASP A 55 11.48 0.63 -4.00
CA ASP A 55 10.02 0.62 -4.21
C ASP A 55 9.57 -0.84 -4.40
N ALA A 56 9.22 -1.50 -3.31
CA ALA A 56 8.88 -2.92 -3.28
C ALA A 56 7.39 -3.14 -3.57
N GLY A 57 7.08 -3.75 -4.70
CA GLY A 57 5.72 -3.84 -5.26
C GLY A 57 5.32 -2.54 -5.97
N GLY A 58 6.28 -1.89 -6.63
CA GLY A 58 6.12 -0.56 -7.24
C GLY A 58 5.19 -0.49 -8.46
N GLY A 59 4.77 -1.64 -8.97
CA GLY A 59 3.77 -1.77 -10.04
C GLY A 59 4.11 -0.95 -11.29
N THR A 60 3.27 0.04 -11.59
CA THR A 60 3.42 0.94 -12.75
C THR A 60 4.40 2.10 -12.53
N GLY A 61 5.19 2.09 -11.45
CA GLY A 61 6.15 3.14 -11.13
C GLY A 61 5.54 4.41 -10.54
N ARG A 62 4.32 4.30 -9.99
CA ARG A 62 3.58 5.43 -9.41
C ARG A 62 4.38 6.19 -8.37
N TRP A 63 5.14 5.49 -7.54
CA TRP A 63 5.94 6.09 -6.47
C TRP A 63 7.42 6.21 -6.82
N ALA A 64 7.95 5.29 -7.61
CA ALA A 64 9.33 5.35 -8.08
C ALA A 64 9.62 6.66 -8.84
N ILE A 65 8.70 7.10 -9.71
CA ILE A 65 8.86 8.33 -10.50
C ILE A 65 8.98 9.59 -9.62
N PRO A 66 8.02 9.92 -8.73
CA PRO A 66 8.16 11.10 -7.88
C PRO A 66 9.35 11.00 -6.91
N MET A 67 9.71 9.81 -6.41
CA MET A 67 10.91 9.62 -5.59
C MET A 67 12.18 9.95 -6.39
N ALA A 68 12.32 9.43 -7.61
CA ALA A 68 13.47 9.70 -8.48
C ALA A 68 13.55 11.18 -8.89
N LYS A 69 12.43 11.87 -9.07
CA LYS A 69 12.38 13.32 -9.31
C LYS A 69 12.95 14.14 -8.16
N LYS A 70 12.97 13.62 -6.92
CA LYS A 70 13.65 14.27 -5.79
C LYS A 70 15.19 14.15 -5.84
N GLY A 71 15.72 13.29 -6.70
CA GLY A 71 17.16 13.20 -6.98
C GLY A 71 17.82 11.88 -6.63
N CYS A 72 17.18 10.98 -5.87
CA CYS A 72 17.74 9.68 -5.53
C CYS A 72 17.65 8.68 -6.69
N LYS A 73 18.34 7.54 -6.54
CA LYS A 73 18.15 6.35 -7.37
C LYS A 73 17.10 5.46 -6.76
N VAL A 74 16.28 4.83 -7.61
CA VAL A 74 15.20 3.93 -7.18
C VAL A 74 15.34 2.57 -7.85
N ILE A 75 15.26 1.51 -7.07
CA ILE A 75 15.02 0.17 -7.56
C ILE A 75 13.52 -0.08 -7.43
N LEU A 76 12.84 -0.29 -8.54
CA LEU A 76 11.44 -0.66 -8.60
C LEU A 76 11.34 -2.17 -8.79
N LEU A 77 10.73 -2.86 -7.85
CA LEU A 77 10.48 -4.30 -7.94
C LEU A 77 8.98 -4.58 -8.00
N ASP A 78 8.59 -5.50 -8.88
CA ASP A 78 7.23 -6.07 -8.90
C ASP A 78 7.27 -7.50 -9.44
N ILE A 79 6.24 -8.29 -9.12
CA ILE A 79 6.11 -9.66 -9.63
C ILE A 79 5.45 -9.67 -11.02
N SER A 80 4.62 -8.68 -11.34
CA SER A 80 3.86 -8.58 -12.60
C SER A 80 4.71 -7.94 -13.70
N GLU A 81 5.10 -8.73 -14.70
CA GLU A 81 5.85 -8.22 -15.85
C GLU A 81 5.06 -7.18 -16.64
N LYS A 82 3.74 -7.31 -16.72
CA LYS A 82 2.91 -6.33 -17.45
C LYS A 82 2.81 -4.99 -16.71
N MET A 83 2.77 -5.00 -15.39
CA MET A 83 2.89 -3.77 -14.59
C MET A 83 4.23 -3.09 -14.83
N LEU A 84 5.33 -3.86 -14.82
CA LEU A 84 6.67 -3.35 -15.09
C LEU A 84 6.83 -2.80 -16.51
N ASN A 85 6.15 -3.36 -17.50
CA ASN A 85 6.16 -2.81 -18.85
C ASN A 85 5.49 -1.43 -18.92
N VAL A 86 4.40 -1.24 -18.20
CA VAL A 86 3.79 0.10 -18.04
C VAL A 86 4.75 1.05 -17.31
N ALA A 87 5.43 0.56 -16.26
CA ALA A 87 6.42 1.37 -15.54
C ALA A 87 7.56 1.82 -16.47
N ARG A 88 8.13 0.94 -17.31
CA ARG A 88 9.18 1.29 -18.29
C ARG A 88 8.74 2.41 -19.22
N GLN A 89 7.54 2.31 -19.80
CA GLN A 89 6.99 3.35 -20.69
C GLN A 89 6.85 4.69 -19.96
N ARG A 90 6.37 4.68 -18.71
CA ARG A 90 6.21 5.91 -17.93
C ARG A 90 7.54 6.52 -17.51
N VAL A 91 8.51 5.69 -17.11
CA VAL A 91 9.86 6.13 -16.76
C VAL A 91 10.58 6.73 -17.98
N GLU A 92 10.41 6.13 -19.15
CA GLU A 92 10.93 6.65 -20.42
C GLU A 92 10.30 7.99 -20.78
N ALA A 93 8.99 8.12 -20.67
CA ALA A 93 8.27 9.36 -20.95
C ALA A 93 8.70 10.53 -20.01
N GLU A 94 9.18 10.22 -18.81
CA GLU A 94 9.67 11.17 -17.83
C GLU A 94 11.20 11.41 -17.90
N GLY A 95 11.92 10.67 -18.76
CA GLY A 95 13.38 10.78 -18.91
C GLY A 95 14.16 10.34 -17.67
N LEU A 96 13.67 9.33 -16.93
CA LEU A 96 14.22 8.87 -15.65
C LEU A 96 14.92 7.51 -15.72
N GLN A 97 15.26 7.00 -16.91
CA GLN A 97 15.86 5.68 -17.12
C GLN A 97 17.20 5.50 -16.38
N ASP A 98 17.96 6.60 -16.24
CA ASP A 98 19.25 6.59 -15.53
C ASP A 98 19.10 6.62 -14.00
N ARG A 99 17.87 6.82 -13.48
CA ARG A 99 17.58 6.92 -12.05
C ARG A 99 16.71 5.79 -11.51
N ILE A 100 15.92 5.13 -12.37
CA ILE A 100 15.00 4.06 -11.95
C ILE A 100 15.41 2.76 -12.65
N ASP A 101 15.86 1.80 -11.85
CA ASP A 101 16.14 0.44 -12.29
C ASP A 101 14.89 -0.43 -12.00
N ILE A 102 14.33 -1.04 -13.04
CA ILE A 102 13.08 -1.79 -12.98
C ILE A 102 13.37 -3.27 -13.11
N ARG A 103 13.01 -4.05 -12.08
CA ARG A 103 13.29 -5.50 -12.02
C ARG A 103 12.07 -6.31 -11.66
N LYS A 104 11.89 -7.44 -12.32
CA LYS A 104 10.92 -8.45 -11.89
C LYS A 104 11.51 -9.26 -10.74
N ALA A 105 10.84 -9.25 -9.58
CA ALA A 105 11.27 -10.00 -8.41
C ALA A 105 10.10 -10.28 -7.46
N ASP A 106 10.24 -11.34 -6.68
CA ASP A 106 9.42 -11.62 -5.52
C ASP A 106 10.04 -10.94 -4.29
N MET A 107 9.31 -9.99 -3.71
CA MET A 107 9.80 -9.19 -2.58
C MET A 107 10.02 -9.99 -1.29
N ARG A 108 9.63 -11.26 -1.25
CA ARG A 108 9.93 -12.18 -0.13
C ARG A 108 11.37 -12.69 -0.14
N HIS A 109 12.05 -12.54 -1.27
CA HIS A 109 13.43 -13.01 -1.49
C HIS A 109 14.18 -12.01 -2.36
N LEU A 110 14.84 -11.06 -1.72
CA LEU A 110 15.52 -9.96 -2.39
C LEU A 110 17.00 -10.30 -2.61
N ASP A 111 17.44 -10.28 -3.85
CA ASP A 111 18.85 -10.50 -4.20
C ASP A 111 19.67 -9.20 -4.01
N TYR A 112 19.68 -8.73 -2.76
CA TYR A 112 20.46 -7.57 -2.30
C TYR A 112 21.12 -7.91 -0.97
N PRO A 113 22.36 -7.40 -0.73
CA PRO A 113 23.01 -7.50 0.57
C PRO A 113 22.18 -6.87 1.69
N ASN A 114 22.50 -7.24 2.93
CA ASN A 114 21.98 -6.53 4.10
C ASN A 114 22.41 -5.06 4.03
N ASP A 115 21.60 -4.17 4.61
CA ASP A 115 21.94 -2.74 4.77
C ASP A 115 22.27 -2.03 3.44
N THR A 116 21.49 -2.30 2.39
CA THR A 116 21.68 -1.75 1.04
C THR A 116 20.96 -0.42 0.83
N PHE A 117 19.71 -0.30 1.29
CA PHE A 117 18.82 0.81 0.92
C PHE A 117 18.74 1.90 1.98
N ASP A 118 18.73 3.16 1.53
CA ASP A 118 18.57 4.35 2.36
C ASP A 118 17.10 4.63 2.73
N LEU A 119 16.17 4.06 1.98
CA LEU A 119 14.72 4.03 2.25
C LEU A 119 14.15 2.77 1.61
N VAL A 120 13.27 2.09 2.32
CA VAL A 120 12.40 1.05 1.76
C VAL A 120 10.96 1.54 1.81
N PHE A 121 10.29 1.48 0.67
CA PHE A 121 8.89 1.81 0.52
C PHE A 121 8.11 0.62 -0.03
N SER A 122 6.93 0.34 0.54
CA SER A 122 6.03 -0.70 0.03
C SER A 122 4.58 -0.31 0.31
N ASP A 123 3.86 0.06 -0.74
CA ASP A 123 2.47 0.50 -0.64
C ASP A 123 1.53 -0.50 -1.30
N HIS A 124 0.42 -0.77 -0.62
CA HIS A 124 -0.67 -1.61 -1.13
C HIS A 124 -0.26 -3.06 -1.47
N THR A 125 0.67 -3.65 -0.72
CA THR A 125 1.24 -4.98 -0.98
C THR A 125 1.11 -5.95 0.19
N LEU A 126 1.31 -5.48 1.44
CA LEU A 126 1.40 -6.33 2.63
C LEU A 126 0.17 -7.25 2.81
N PHE A 127 -1.01 -6.79 2.43
CA PHE A 127 -2.25 -7.55 2.54
C PHE A 127 -2.34 -8.75 1.59
N LEU A 128 -1.45 -8.86 0.62
CA LEU A 128 -1.38 -10.01 -0.30
C LEU A 128 -0.68 -11.23 0.34
N PHE A 129 -0.04 -11.04 1.49
CA PHE A 129 0.78 -12.07 2.11
C PHE A 129 0.12 -12.66 3.36
N GLU A 130 -0.08 -13.99 3.36
CA GLU A 130 -0.57 -14.73 4.52
C GLU A 130 0.40 -14.68 5.71
N GLN A 131 1.69 -14.62 5.41
CA GLN A 131 2.77 -14.52 6.39
C GLN A 131 3.51 -13.18 6.25
N PRO A 132 2.92 -12.06 6.72
CA PRO A 132 3.51 -10.73 6.54
C PRO A 132 4.85 -10.57 7.24
N ASN A 133 5.13 -11.38 8.27
CA ASN A 133 6.41 -11.35 8.98
C ASN A 133 7.59 -11.70 8.08
N GLN A 134 7.45 -12.69 7.19
CA GLN A 134 8.51 -13.04 6.23
C GLN A 134 8.84 -11.87 5.31
N LEU A 135 7.81 -11.21 4.78
CA LEU A 135 7.99 -10.03 3.93
C LEU A 135 8.66 -8.88 4.68
N VAL A 136 8.15 -8.52 5.87
CA VAL A 136 8.71 -7.41 6.65
C VAL A 136 10.16 -7.69 7.05
N SER A 137 10.47 -8.92 7.47
CA SER A 137 11.85 -9.34 7.80
C SER A 137 12.80 -9.14 6.62
N GLU A 138 12.40 -9.48 5.41
CA GLU A 138 13.23 -9.33 4.22
C GLU A 138 13.41 -7.86 3.82
N LEU A 139 12.36 -7.04 3.89
CA LEU A 139 12.45 -5.60 3.67
C LEU A 139 13.38 -4.92 4.69
N VAL A 140 13.31 -5.34 5.96
CA VAL A 140 14.18 -4.84 7.04
C VAL A 140 15.62 -5.32 6.84
N ARG A 141 15.84 -6.55 6.38
CA ARG A 141 17.18 -7.06 6.12
C ARG A 141 17.97 -6.16 5.17
N VAL A 142 17.34 -5.75 4.07
CA VAL A 142 17.99 -4.91 3.05
C VAL A 142 18.02 -3.42 3.38
N LEU A 143 17.26 -2.97 4.36
CA LEU A 143 17.26 -1.59 4.84
C LEU A 143 18.51 -1.31 5.66
N LYS A 144 19.16 -0.16 5.48
CA LYS A 144 20.30 0.28 6.30
C LYS A 144 19.87 0.55 7.75
N LYS A 145 20.77 0.39 8.69
CA LYS A 145 20.56 0.78 10.09
C LYS A 145 20.27 2.28 10.19
N GLY A 146 19.31 2.64 11.02
CA GLY A 146 18.81 4.01 11.17
C GLY A 146 17.99 4.54 10.01
N ALA A 147 17.92 3.82 8.87
CA ALA A 147 17.16 4.25 7.71
C ALA A 147 15.65 4.05 7.90
N PRO A 148 14.81 4.89 7.25
CA PRO A 148 13.36 4.78 7.33
C PRO A 148 12.82 3.66 6.42
N ILE A 149 11.74 3.06 6.89
CA ILE A 149 10.84 2.23 6.10
C ILE A 149 9.43 2.81 6.16
N VAL A 150 8.75 2.88 5.02
CA VAL A 150 7.36 3.29 4.93
C VAL A 150 6.58 2.17 4.28
N VAL A 151 5.65 1.58 5.02
CA VAL A 151 4.85 0.43 4.56
C VAL A 151 3.38 0.65 4.83
N SER A 152 2.52 0.08 4.00
CA SER A 152 1.08 0.16 4.19
C SER A 152 0.41 -1.21 4.34
N ALA A 153 -0.71 -1.22 5.07
CA ALA A 153 -1.52 -2.40 5.30
C ALA A 153 -3.02 -2.07 5.20
N GLN A 154 -3.85 -3.08 5.01
CA GLN A 154 -5.30 -2.91 5.12
C GLN A 154 -5.77 -3.07 6.56
N ASN A 155 -6.63 -2.15 7.01
CA ASN A 155 -7.15 -2.14 8.37
C ASN A 155 -8.30 -3.14 8.53
N ARG A 156 -8.10 -4.19 9.35
CA ARG A 156 -9.11 -5.23 9.58
C ARG A 156 -10.37 -4.69 10.23
N LEU A 157 -10.27 -3.70 11.10
CA LEU A 157 -11.45 -3.12 11.75
C LEU A 157 -12.41 -2.52 10.71
N VAL A 158 -11.87 -1.73 9.79
CA VAL A 158 -12.66 -1.11 8.71
C VAL A 158 -13.11 -2.16 7.68
N GLN A 159 -12.26 -3.14 7.35
CA GLN A 159 -12.67 -4.26 6.49
C GLN A 159 -13.84 -5.04 7.08
N THR A 160 -13.87 -5.24 8.40
CA THR A 160 -14.99 -5.87 9.09
C THR A 160 -16.28 -5.05 8.91
N LEU A 161 -16.21 -3.74 9.12
CA LEU A 161 -17.36 -2.84 8.97
C LEU A 161 -17.85 -2.75 7.52
N ALA A 162 -16.95 -2.81 6.55
CA ALA A 162 -17.28 -2.78 5.12
C ALA A 162 -18.12 -3.99 4.66
N HIS A 163 -18.17 -5.05 5.44
CA HIS A 163 -19.05 -6.22 5.18
C HIS A 163 -20.46 -6.05 5.75
N LEU A 164 -20.69 -5.06 6.62
CA LEU A 164 -22.01 -4.84 7.19
C LEU A 164 -22.91 -4.08 6.20
N PRO A 165 -24.17 -4.47 6.01
CA PRO A 165 -25.14 -3.67 5.29
C PRO A 165 -25.53 -2.42 6.10
N ASP A 166 -26.21 -1.47 5.47
CA ASP A 166 -26.75 -0.29 6.16
C ASP A 166 -27.76 -0.68 7.25
N ASP A 167 -28.52 -1.76 7.01
CA ASP A 167 -29.35 -2.43 8.01
C ASP A 167 -28.81 -3.83 8.31
N PRO A 168 -28.01 -4.01 9.38
CA PRO A 168 -27.48 -5.32 9.73
C PRO A 168 -28.55 -6.32 10.19
N THR A 169 -29.77 -5.86 10.52
CA THR A 169 -30.87 -6.76 10.90
C THR A 169 -31.47 -7.49 9.70
N ALA A 170 -31.30 -6.94 8.49
CA ALA A 170 -31.84 -7.49 7.25
C ALA A 170 -31.18 -8.83 6.83
N ASN A 171 -29.95 -9.10 7.27
CA ASN A 171 -29.23 -10.32 6.91
C ASN A 171 -28.25 -10.79 8.00
N PRO A 172 -28.69 -11.70 8.89
CA PRO A 172 -27.85 -12.22 9.98
C PRO A 172 -26.57 -12.94 9.51
N GLU A 173 -26.55 -13.53 8.30
CA GLU A 173 -25.38 -14.23 7.78
C GLU A 173 -24.22 -13.24 7.51
N ILE A 174 -24.53 -12.01 7.09
CA ILE A 174 -23.54 -10.96 6.86
C ILE A 174 -22.86 -10.57 8.18
N VAL A 175 -23.62 -10.48 9.27
CA VAL A 175 -23.06 -10.21 10.60
C VAL A 175 -22.11 -11.34 11.02
N GLN A 176 -22.48 -12.60 10.78
CA GLN A 176 -21.59 -13.74 11.07
C GLN A 176 -20.31 -13.69 10.22
N LYS A 177 -20.41 -13.29 8.94
CA LYS A 177 -19.24 -13.09 8.09
C LYS A 177 -18.33 -11.99 8.62
N ALA A 178 -18.88 -10.83 8.99
CA ALA A 178 -18.12 -9.75 9.60
C ALA A 178 -17.39 -10.19 10.88
N LEU A 179 -18.06 -10.93 11.75
CA LEU A 179 -17.46 -11.53 12.95
C LEU A 179 -16.29 -12.48 12.63
N LYS A 180 -16.42 -13.31 11.59
CA LYS A 180 -15.33 -14.19 11.15
C LYS A 180 -14.13 -13.40 10.63
N VAL A 181 -14.34 -12.31 9.87
CA VAL A 181 -13.27 -11.41 9.41
C VAL A 181 -12.57 -10.77 10.61
N LEU A 182 -13.34 -10.25 11.58
CA LEU A 182 -12.78 -9.64 12.79
C LEU A 182 -11.92 -10.62 13.59
N ARG A 183 -12.33 -11.88 13.68
CA ARG A 183 -11.64 -12.95 14.41
C ARG A 183 -10.54 -13.66 13.61
N LYS A 184 -10.21 -13.18 12.41
CA LYS A 184 -9.26 -13.84 11.49
C LYS A 184 -9.67 -15.27 11.05
N GLN A 185 -10.93 -15.61 11.13
CA GLN A 185 -11.46 -16.90 10.70
C GLN A 185 -11.84 -16.92 9.22
N GLU A 186 -11.99 -15.74 8.63
CA GLU A 186 -12.27 -15.53 7.21
C GLU A 186 -11.54 -14.27 6.72
N HIS A 187 -11.24 -14.20 5.42
CA HIS A 187 -10.57 -13.07 4.77
C HIS A 187 -11.50 -12.44 3.74
N SER A 188 -11.40 -11.13 3.60
CA SER A 188 -11.97 -10.43 2.44
C SER A 188 -11.28 -10.89 1.17
N MET A 189 -11.96 -10.75 0.03
CA MET A 189 -11.44 -11.20 -1.25
C MET A 189 -11.05 -10.00 -2.11
N LEU A 190 -9.84 -10.03 -2.67
CA LEU A 190 -9.41 -9.11 -3.70
C LEU A 190 -9.95 -9.54 -5.08
N SER A 191 -9.98 -10.85 -5.32
CA SER A 191 -10.46 -11.47 -6.55
C SER A 191 -11.01 -12.86 -6.28
N GLN A 192 -12.02 -13.26 -7.06
CA GLN A 192 -12.56 -14.62 -7.04
C GLN A 192 -11.85 -15.53 -8.05
N GLU A 193 -11.40 -14.95 -9.19
CA GLU A 193 -10.72 -15.64 -10.27
C GLU A 193 -9.56 -14.81 -10.82
N PRO A 194 -8.30 -15.12 -10.46
CA PRO A 194 -7.88 -16.13 -9.48
C PRO A 194 -8.24 -15.76 -8.03
N LEU A 195 -8.36 -16.77 -7.18
CA LEU A 195 -8.68 -16.59 -5.77
C LEU A 195 -7.55 -15.88 -5.02
N ILE A 196 -7.75 -14.64 -4.59
CA ILE A 196 -6.80 -13.86 -3.81
C ILE A 196 -7.48 -13.33 -2.55
N LYS A 197 -6.98 -13.74 -1.40
CA LYS A 197 -7.44 -13.30 -0.09
C LYS A 197 -6.74 -12.02 0.34
N ILE A 198 -7.46 -11.19 1.07
CA ILE A 198 -6.91 -10.00 1.73
C ILE A 198 -6.57 -10.36 3.17
N HIS A 199 -5.30 -10.24 3.53
CA HIS A 199 -4.79 -10.44 4.88
C HIS A 199 -4.70 -9.07 5.58
N SER A 200 -5.79 -8.66 6.21
CA SER A 200 -5.88 -7.38 6.91
C SER A 200 -5.37 -7.49 8.35
N ILE A 201 -4.93 -6.37 8.92
CA ILE A 201 -4.28 -6.28 10.23
C ILE A 201 -4.87 -5.10 11.03
N THR A 202 -4.94 -5.18 12.35
CA THR A 202 -5.30 -4.04 13.18
C THR A 202 -4.11 -3.09 13.37
N PRO A 203 -4.30 -1.81 13.76
CA PRO A 203 -3.19 -0.90 14.05
C PRO A 203 -2.20 -1.45 15.08
N GLN A 204 -2.70 -2.10 16.14
CA GLN A 204 -1.85 -2.71 17.17
C GLN A 204 -1.03 -3.87 16.63
N GLU A 205 -1.65 -4.79 15.88
CA GLU A 205 -0.94 -5.90 15.26
C GLU A 205 0.10 -5.43 14.25
N PHE A 206 -0.18 -4.33 13.53
CA PHE A 206 0.77 -3.74 12.60
C PHE A 206 1.99 -3.17 13.33
N HIS A 207 1.76 -2.43 14.42
CA HIS A 207 2.82 -1.95 15.30
C HIS A 207 3.69 -3.11 15.82
N ASP A 208 3.06 -4.18 16.34
CA ASP A 208 3.76 -5.32 16.91
C ASP A 208 4.54 -6.11 15.87
N LEU A 209 4.00 -6.25 14.65
CA LEU A 209 4.68 -6.85 13.50
C LEU A 209 5.97 -6.08 13.16
N LEU A 210 5.91 -4.75 13.10
CA LEU A 210 7.07 -3.93 12.78
C LEU A 210 8.12 -4.00 13.89
N LYS A 211 7.68 -3.85 15.14
CA LYS A 211 8.55 -3.93 16.32
C LYS A 211 9.26 -5.28 16.46
N SER A 212 8.55 -6.39 16.21
CA SER A 212 9.14 -7.73 16.28
C SER A 212 10.20 -8.00 15.20
N ASN A 213 10.26 -7.15 14.18
CA ASN A 213 11.28 -7.17 13.12
C ASN A 213 12.42 -6.15 13.33
N GLY A 214 12.61 -5.61 14.54
CA GLY A 214 13.70 -4.68 14.85
C GLY A 214 13.48 -3.27 14.29
N LEU A 215 12.22 -2.82 14.25
CA LEU A 215 11.87 -1.48 13.82
C LEU A 215 11.36 -0.65 15.00
N VAL A 216 11.84 0.59 15.10
CA VAL A 216 11.24 1.63 15.95
C VAL A 216 10.13 2.31 15.16
N VAL A 217 8.89 2.10 15.56
CA VAL A 217 7.73 2.71 14.90
C VAL A 217 7.61 4.16 15.33
N GLU A 218 7.80 5.10 14.39
CA GLU A 218 7.66 6.53 14.63
C GLU A 218 6.19 6.96 14.59
N LYS A 219 5.44 6.44 13.62
CA LYS A 219 4.03 6.81 13.40
C LYS A 219 3.28 5.73 12.63
N ILE A 220 2.00 5.55 12.97
CA ILE A 220 1.02 4.85 12.13
C ILE A 220 -0.13 5.83 11.87
N VAL A 221 -0.37 6.13 10.60
CA VAL A 221 -1.45 7.01 10.17
C VAL A 221 -2.52 6.23 9.43
N CYS A 222 -3.76 6.67 9.53
CA CYS A 222 -4.83 6.16 8.68
C CYS A 222 -4.79 6.83 7.31
N LYS A 223 -5.23 6.10 6.31
CA LYS A 223 -5.53 6.64 4.98
C LYS A 223 -6.99 6.36 4.67
N ILE A 224 -7.68 7.39 4.18
CA ILE A 224 -9.08 7.30 3.79
C ILE A 224 -10.00 6.91 4.94
N ALA A 225 -10.11 7.82 5.91
CA ALA A 225 -11.03 7.71 7.03
C ALA A 225 -12.41 8.30 6.71
N THR A 226 -12.43 9.40 5.96
CA THR A 226 -13.65 10.16 5.65
C THR A 226 -14.41 9.63 4.44
N MET A 227 -13.75 8.82 3.60
CA MET A 227 -14.34 8.19 2.41
C MET A 227 -14.43 6.68 2.62
N PRO A 228 -15.50 6.17 3.24
CA PRO A 228 -15.65 4.72 3.46
C PRO A 228 -15.55 3.97 2.13
N LEU A 229 -14.83 2.86 2.14
CA LEU A 229 -14.53 2.03 0.96
C LEU A 229 -15.77 1.68 0.10
N ARG A 230 -16.95 1.59 0.72
CA ARG A 230 -18.20 1.26 0.04
C ARG A 230 -18.92 2.43 -0.65
N PHE A 231 -18.52 3.69 -0.37
CA PHE A 231 -19.16 4.87 -0.98
C PHE A 231 -18.31 5.54 -2.08
N ALA A 232 -17.06 5.11 -2.22
CA ALA A 232 -16.10 5.74 -3.11
C ALA A 232 -16.56 5.92 -4.57
N PRO A 233 -17.20 4.94 -5.24
CA PRO A 233 -17.61 5.11 -6.64
C PRO A 233 -18.84 6.00 -6.85
N GLN A 234 -19.71 6.13 -5.84
CA GLN A 234 -21.02 6.79 -6.02
C GLN A 234 -20.99 8.29 -5.66
N PHE A 235 -20.08 8.70 -4.76
CA PHE A 235 -20.00 10.09 -4.29
C PHE A 235 -19.37 11.04 -5.31
N ILE A 236 -18.54 10.52 -6.20
CA ILE A 236 -17.66 11.30 -7.07
C ILE A 236 -18.40 11.89 -8.28
N MET A 237 -19.54 11.32 -8.65
CA MET A 237 -20.22 11.66 -9.91
C MET A 237 -21.25 12.81 -9.82
N LYS A 238 -21.36 13.51 -8.69
CA LYS A 238 -22.41 14.50 -8.46
C LYS A 238 -21.91 15.93 -8.21
N THR A 239 -20.66 16.24 -8.46
CA THR A 239 -20.12 17.58 -8.21
C THR A 239 -19.64 18.23 -9.50
N ASP A 240 -20.01 19.50 -9.68
CA ASP A 240 -19.56 20.35 -10.79
C ASP A 240 -18.12 20.85 -10.59
N ASN A 241 -17.57 20.71 -9.37
CA ASN A 241 -16.20 21.13 -9.03
C ASN A 241 -15.41 20.06 -8.26
N PRO A 242 -14.94 18.99 -8.94
CA PRO A 242 -14.25 17.88 -8.29
C PRO A 242 -12.90 18.27 -7.65
N GLU A 243 -12.22 19.29 -8.15
CA GLU A 243 -10.91 19.72 -7.63
C GLU A 243 -11.04 20.44 -6.29
N GLU A 244 -12.04 21.28 -6.11
CA GLU A 244 -12.32 21.97 -4.86
C GLU A 244 -12.68 20.95 -3.77
N ILE A 245 -13.58 20.03 -4.08
CA ILE A 245 -13.99 18.97 -3.16
C ILE A 245 -12.79 18.08 -2.81
N LEU A 246 -11.92 17.76 -3.77
CA LEU A 246 -10.70 17.01 -3.49
C LEU A 246 -9.81 17.73 -2.51
N SER A 247 -9.62 19.05 -2.68
CA SER A 247 -8.83 19.87 -1.77
C SER A 247 -9.36 19.83 -0.34
N ASP A 248 -10.67 19.96 -0.17
CA ASP A 248 -11.33 19.94 1.14
C ASP A 248 -11.27 18.53 1.77
N ILE A 249 -11.48 17.47 0.99
CA ILE A 249 -11.34 16.09 1.45
C ILE A 249 -9.89 15.84 1.90
N LEU A 250 -8.91 16.26 1.12
CA LEU A 250 -7.50 16.07 1.48
C LEU A 250 -7.14 16.79 2.78
N ARG A 251 -7.64 18.02 2.97
CA ARG A 251 -7.44 18.76 4.20
C ARG A 251 -8.06 18.04 5.38
N LEU A 252 -9.29 17.58 5.26
CA LEU A 252 -9.98 16.82 6.31
C LEU A 252 -9.27 15.51 6.62
N GLU A 253 -8.87 14.75 5.61
CA GLU A 253 -8.13 13.47 5.79
C GLU A 253 -6.80 13.69 6.51
N VAL A 254 -6.06 14.74 6.17
CA VAL A 254 -4.79 15.07 6.83
C VAL A 254 -5.03 15.43 8.31
N GLU A 255 -5.94 16.38 8.58
CA GLU A 255 -6.26 16.79 9.95
C GLU A 255 -6.78 15.62 10.78
N PHE A 256 -7.57 14.75 10.17
CA PHE A 256 -8.10 13.54 10.81
C PHE A 256 -7.00 12.52 11.12
N SER A 257 -6.11 12.27 10.14
CA SER A 257 -5.03 11.27 10.28
C SER A 257 -4.00 11.63 11.37
N GLU A 258 -3.95 12.90 11.78
CA GLU A 258 -3.08 13.40 12.85
C GLU A 258 -3.67 13.20 14.26
N GLN A 259 -4.95 12.81 14.37
CA GLN A 259 -5.54 12.49 15.65
C GLN A 259 -4.98 11.17 16.22
N PRO A 260 -4.71 11.09 17.53
CA PRO A 260 -4.05 9.92 18.14
C PRO A 260 -4.72 8.57 17.85
N ASP A 261 -6.06 8.55 17.83
CA ASP A 261 -6.84 7.32 17.67
C ASP A 261 -7.32 7.08 16.24
N ALA A 262 -6.98 7.97 15.31
CA ALA A 262 -7.48 7.93 13.94
C ALA A 262 -7.03 6.69 13.16
N ALA A 263 -5.91 6.09 13.52
CA ALA A 263 -5.40 4.89 12.84
C ALA A 263 -6.44 3.76 12.80
N ALA A 264 -7.31 3.66 13.80
CA ALA A 264 -8.36 2.63 13.84
C ALA A 264 -9.48 2.85 12.79
N LEU A 265 -9.66 4.05 12.26
CA LEU A 265 -10.80 4.47 11.46
C LEU A 265 -10.53 4.50 9.95
N GLY A 266 -9.27 4.56 9.51
CA GLY A 266 -8.94 4.53 8.08
C GLY A 266 -8.99 3.15 7.46
N GLY A 267 -9.43 3.06 6.22
CA GLY A 267 -9.47 1.79 5.46
C GLY A 267 -8.11 1.16 5.23
N HIS A 268 -7.07 2.01 5.19
CA HIS A 268 -5.67 1.61 5.09
C HIS A 268 -4.84 2.28 6.19
N LEU A 269 -3.77 1.61 6.57
CA LEU A 269 -2.76 2.07 7.51
C LEU A 269 -1.47 2.35 6.74
N GLN A 270 -0.76 3.40 7.13
CA GLN A 270 0.61 3.63 6.68
C GLN A 270 1.49 3.82 7.91
N ALA A 271 2.51 2.99 8.02
CA ALA A 271 3.49 3.06 9.08
C ALA A 271 4.78 3.67 8.57
N ILE A 272 5.37 4.52 9.40
CA ILE A 272 6.72 5.04 9.28
C ILE A 272 7.51 4.49 10.45
N ALA A 273 8.62 3.84 10.16
CA ALA A 273 9.48 3.23 11.16
C ALA A 273 10.95 3.33 10.76
N ARG A 274 11.88 3.10 11.70
CA ARG A 274 13.33 3.04 11.44
C ARG A 274 13.92 1.74 11.92
N LYS A 275 14.89 1.22 11.15
CA LYS A 275 15.67 0.06 11.56
C LYS A 275 16.59 0.42 12.72
N GLU A 276 16.60 -0.42 13.76
CA GLU A 276 17.52 -0.30 14.91
C GLU A 276 18.99 -0.50 14.52
#